data_a04859cf9320476622babc47e755c395
#
_entry.id   a04859cf9320476622babc47e755c395
#
_cell.length_a   1.000
_cell.length_b   1.000
_cell.length_c   1.000
_cell.angle_alpha   90.00
_cell.angle_beta   90.00
_cell.angle_gamma   90.00
#
_symmetry.space_group_name_H-M   'P 1'
#
loop_
_entity.id
_entity.type
_entity.pdbx_description
1 polymer ?
#
loop_
_entity_poly.entity_id
_entity_poly.type
_entity_poly.pdbx_seq_one_letter_code
_entity_poly.pdbx_strand_id
1 'polypeptide(L)'
;MNHYLHELIHTQKNILFLQGPVGPFFKKVAEWLKKSGCNVYKINLNGGDEYFYSKNSVSFCKSVEKFPQFLQDYIYQHSIDAIIVFGDCRIYHKIAKSIADSNPNLSFWVFEEGYLRPHYITFEKDGVNGFSLLPKNHDFYENIGITSIDKSNGKSHYYSMIRYSVIYYIFMLLKKYKYSNYIHHRKTSLSFYASHWVLALIRRLKSKLIEPRLIKNVINNEHKPFYIFPLQCNQDFQIQEHSPYHSMKSYIFRVICSFSLFADEKSYLLIKHHPMD
;
A
#
# COMPACT_ATOMS: atom_id res chain seq x y z
N MET A 1 -8.69 22.07 -5.15
CA MET A 1 -7.75 21.22 -5.95
C MET A 1 -6.67 20.74 -4.99
N ASN A 2 -6.27 19.48 -5.05
CA ASN A 2 -5.23 18.97 -4.15
C ASN A 2 -3.91 19.69 -4.46
N HIS A 3 -3.29 20.35 -3.46
CA HIS A 3 -2.08 21.14 -3.60
C HIS A 3 -0.95 20.34 -4.29
N TYR A 4 -0.71 19.09 -3.89
CA TYR A 4 0.33 18.25 -4.46
C TYR A 4 0.10 17.84 -5.92
N LEU A 5 -1.13 17.58 -6.33
CA LEU A 5 -1.42 17.32 -7.76
C LEU A 5 -1.21 18.57 -8.61
N HIS A 6 -1.56 19.74 -8.07
CA HIS A 6 -1.29 21.00 -8.73
C HIS A 6 0.22 21.26 -8.86
N GLU A 7 0.98 21.07 -7.77
CA GLU A 7 2.44 21.17 -7.80
C GLU A 7 3.02 20.25 -8.86
N LEU A 8 2.66 18.95 -8.86
CA LEU A 8 3.18 17.97 -9.80
C LEU A 8 3.01 18.43 -11.28
N ILE A 9 1.82 18.86 -11.69
CA ILE A 9 1.55 19.22 -13.09
C ILE A 9 2.17 20.54 -13.53
N HIS A 10 2.45 21.45 -12.60
CA HIS A 10 3.02 22.76 -12.92
C HIS A 10 4.54 22.82 -12.81
N THR A 11 5.15 21.93 -12.00
CA THR A 11 6.60 21.93 -11.78
C THR A 11 7.33 20.81 -12.50
N GLN A 12 6.63 19.73 -12.90
CA GLN A 12 7.25 18.53 -13.46
C GLN A 12 6.78 18.29 -14.90
N LYS A 13 7.71 17.92 -15.78
CA LYS A 13 7.41 17.68 -17.21
C LYS A 13 7.61 16.22 -17.62
N ASN A 14 8.65 15.56 -17.12
CA ASN A 14 9.04 14.21 -17.51
C ASN A 14 8.87 13.24 -16.33
N ILE A 15 7.72 12.60 -16.26
CA ILE A 15 7.28 11.85 -15.11
C ILE A 15 7.47 10.34 -15.36
N LEU A 16 8.20 9.66 -14.48
CA LEU A 16 8.40 8.23 -14.52
C LEU A 16 7.52 7.50 -13.51
N PHE A 17 6.73 6.57 -13.98
CA PHE A 17 6.02 5.61 -13.13
C PHE A 17 6.82 4.33 -12.93
N LEU A 18 6.98 3.89 -11.69
CA LEU A 18 7.43 2.54 -11.34
C LEU A 18 6.22 1.62 -11.09
N GLN A 19 6.37 0.58 -10.28
CA GLN A 19 5.31 -0.39 -10.05
C GLN A 19 4.08 0.24 -9.40
N GLY A 20 2.94 0.05 -10.04
CA GLY A 20 1.64 0.53 -9.57
C GLY A 20 0.92 -0.42 -8.62
N PRO A 21 -0.30 -0.04 -8.22
CA PRO A 21 -1.23 -0.97 -7.59
C PRO A 21 -1.76 -1.97 -8.62
N VAL A 22 -2.38 -3.03 -8.12
CA VAL A 22 -3.07 -3.99 -8.98
C VAL A 22 -4.22 -3.30 -9.71
N GLY A 23 -4.21 -3.38 -11.06
CA GLY A 23 -5.24 -2.77 -11.89
C GLY A 23 -4.77 -1.57 -12.72
N PRO A 24 -5.70 -0.90 -13.41
CA PRO A 24 -5.36 0.13 -14.42
C PRO A 24 -5.13 1.54 -13.84
N PHE A 25 -4.99 1.69 -12.52
CA PHE A 25 -4.91 3.00 -11.88
C PHE A 25 -3.80 3.87 -12.46
N PHE A 26 -2.55 3.37 -12.51
CA PHE A 26 -1.42 4.14 -13.04
C PHE A 26 -1.57 4.47 -14.52
N LYS A 27 -2.19 3.60 -15.31
CA LYS A 27 -2.52 3.91 -16.70
C LYS A 27 -3.47 5.11 -16.80
N LYS A 28 -4.52 5.15 -15.96
CA LYS A 28 -5.48 6.26 -15.94
C LYS A 28 -4.83 7.57 -15.49
N VAL A 29 -4.01 7.53 -14.44
CA VAL A 29 -3.26 8.71 -13.97
C VAL A 29 -2.30 9.20 -15.05
N ALA A 30 -1.59 8.31 -15.72
CA ALA A 30 -0.68 8.64 -16.81
C ALA A 30 -1.41 9.29 -18.00
N GLU A 31 -2.59 8.79 -18.37
CA GLU A 31 -3.42 9.38 -19.43
C GLU A 31 -3.89 10.79 -19.05
N TRP A 32 -4.23 10.99 -17.78
CA TRP A 32 -4.59 12.32 -17.27
C TRP A 32 -3.40 13.29 -17.27
N LEU A 33 -2.22 12.87 -16.81
CA LEU A 33 -1.00 13.68 -16.82
C LEU A 33 -0.59 14.07 -18.25
N LYS A 34 -0.71 13.15 -19.21
CA LYS A 34 -0.46 13.46 -20.64
C LYS A 34 -1.41 14.52 -21.17
N LYS A 35 -2.68 14.49 -20.79
CA LYS A 35 -3.66 15.54 -21.15
C LYS A 35 -3.32 16.89 -20.51
N SER A 36 -2.62 16.88 -19.39
CA SER A 36 -2.13 18.08 -18.69
C SER A 36 -0.77 18.58 -19.22
N GLY A 37 -0.26 17.97 -20.31
CA GLY A 37 0.98 18.42 -20.97
C GLY A 37 2.26 17.76 -20.46
N CYS A 38 2.19 16.73 -19.60
CA CYS A 38 3.37 16.03 -19.12
C CYS A 38 3.79 14.89 -20.07
N ASN A 39 5.09 14.65 -20.18
CA ASN A 39 5.62 13.42 -20.76
C ASN A 39 5.62 12.32 -19.70
N VAL A 40 5.12 11.14 -20.06
CA VAL A 40 4.97 10.07 -19.10
C VAL A 40 5.68 8.81 -19.57
N TYR A 41 6.54 8.30 -18.69
CA TYR A 41 7.36 7.11 -18.86
C TYR A 41 6.97 6.03 -17.86
N LYS A 42 7.27 4.78 -18.15
CA LYS A 42 6.94 3.64 -17.28
C LYS A 42 8.02 2.58 -17.34
N ILE A 43 8.46 2.12 -16.18
CA ILE A 43 9.27 0.91 -16.04
C ILE A 43 8.39 -0.18 -15.43
N ASN A 44 8.25 -1.31 -16.15
CA ASN A 44 7.56 -2.49 -15.69
C ASN A 44 8.54 -3.46 -15.04
N LEU A 45 8.17 -3.97 -13.85
CA LEU A 45 9.01 -4.85 -13.04
C LEU A 45 8.55 -6.31 -13.09
N ASN A 46 7.31 -6.58 -13.49
CA ASN A 46 6.75 -7.91 -13.62
C ASN A 46 5.65 -7.98 -14.69
N GLY A 47 5.20 -9.19 -14.99
CA GLY A 47 4.20 -9.42 -16.05
C GLY A 47 2.81 -8.86 -15.75
N GLY A 48 2.40 -8.80 -14.48
CA GLY A 48 1.13 -8.20 -14.07
C GLY A 48 1.14 -6.68 -14.23
N ASP A 49 2.25 -6.04 -13.88
CA ASP A 49 2.47 -4.61 -14.05
C ASP A 49 2.47 -4.24 -15.55
N GLU A 50 3.17 -5.03 -16.38
CA GLU A 50 3.21 -4.86 -17.82
C GLU A 50 1.84 -5.05 -18.49
N TYR A 51 1.01 -5.96 -18.01
CA TYR A 51 -0.34 -6.17 -18.56
C TYR A 51 -1.21 -4.93 -18.41
N PHE A 52 -1.19 -4.31 -17.23
CA PHE A 52 -2.02 -3.14 -16.96
C PHE A 52 -1.48 -1.85 -17.56
N TYR A 53 -0.17 -1.78 -17.84
CA TYR A 53 0.42 -0.60 -18.46
C TYR A 53 1.61 -0.98 -19.38
N SER A 54 1.32 -1.31 -20.64
CA SER A 54 2.31 -1.75 -21.62
C SER A 54 2.72 -0.68 -22.63
N LYS A 55 1.87 0.32 -22.90
CA LYS A 55 2.18 1.37 -23.91
C LYS A 55 3.22 2.35 -23.36
N ASN A 56 4.23 2.69 -24.20
CA ASN A 56 5.32 3.59 -23.85
C ASN A 56 5.99 3.20 -22.52
N SER A 57 6.32 1.92 -22.38
CA SER A 57 6.96 1.37 -21.20
C SER A 57 8.17 0.54 -21.57
N VAL A 58 9.11 0.45 -20.65
CA VAL A 58 10.27 -0.43 -20.72
C VAL A 58 10.17 -1.50 -19.63
N SER A 59 10.67 -2.69 -19.91
CA SER A 59 10.70 -3.80 -18.94
C SER A 59 12.08 -3.90 -18.31
N PHE A 60 12.16 -3.87 -16.98
CA PHE A 60 13.39 -4.22 -16.28
C PHE A 60 13.36 -5.72 -15.94
N CYS A 61 14.27 -6.47 -16.57
CA CYS A 61 14.33 -7.94 -16.45
C CYS A 61 15.65 -8.44 -15.81
N LYS A 62 16.55 -7.51 -15.42
CA LYS A 62 17.82 -7.84 -14.78
C LYS A 62 17.64 -8.04 -13.27
N SER A 63 18.70 -8.49 -12.60
CA SER A 63 18.68 -8.63 -11.13
C SER A 63 18.61 -7.27 -10.44
N VAL A 64 18.11 -7.26 -9.19
CA VAL A 64 17.85 -6.02 -8.43
C VAL A 64 19.11 -5.19 -8.19
N GLU A 65 20.28 -5.82 -8.10
CA GLU A 65 21.58 -5.14 -7.93
C GLU A 65 21.93 -4.25 -9.14
N LYS A 66 21.36 -4.56 -10.32
CA LYS A 66 21.53 -3.76 -11.55
C LYS A 66 20.50 -2.66 -11.70
N PHE A 67 19.49 -2.61 -10.82
CA PHE A 67 18.42 -1.64 -10.92
C PHE A 67 18.86 -0.20 -10.65
N PRO A 68 19.74 0.10 -9.67
CA PRO A 68 20.19 1.47 -9.42
C PRO A 68 20.83 2.10 -10.67
N GLN A 69 21.79 1.42 -11.29
CA GLN A 69 22.45 1.93 -12.49
C GLN A 69 21.48 2.09 -13.67
N PHE A 70 20.64 1.08 -13.90
CA PHE A 70 19.61 1.13 -14.95
C PHE A 70 18.65 2.32 -14.75
N LEU A 71 18.22 2.58 -13.51
CA LEU A 71 17.30 3.66 -13.21
C LEU A 71 17.99 5.03 -13.40
N GLN A 72 19.24 5.19 -12.96
CA GLN A 72 20.02 6.42 -13.14
C GLN A 72 20.23 6.73 -14.62
N ASP A 73 20.62 5.72 -15.44
CA ASP A 73 20.79 5.88 -16.88
C ASP A 73 19.47 6.28 -17.55
N TYR A 74 18.36 5.67 -17.13
CA TYR A 74 17.04 5.96 -17.67
C TYR A 74 16.58 7.39 -17.30
N ILE A 75 16.80 7.83 -16.06
CA ILE A 75 16.51 9.19 -15.60
C ILE A 75 17.29 10.21 -16.44
N TYR A 76 18.57 9.98 -16.63
CA TYR A 76 19.43 10.87 -17.41
C TYR A 76 18.99 10.93 -18.89
N GLN A 77 18.80 9.76 -19.53
CA GLN A 77 18.45 9.65 -20.94
C GLN A 77 17.12 10.32 -21.28
N HIS A 78 16.16 10.28 -20.36
CA HIS A 78 14.82 10.84 -20.57
C HIS A 78 14.58 12.15 -19.82
N SER A 79 15.61 12.72 -19.20
CA SER A 79 15.53 13.94 -18.39
C SER A 79 14.36 13.88 -17.38
N ILE A 80 14.23 12.75 -16.68
CA ILE A 80 13.15 12.53 -15.70
C ILE A 80 13.32 13.51 -14.55
N ASP A 81 12.27 14.23 -14.21
CA ASP A 81 12.21 15.22 -13.13
C ASP A 81 11.30 14.79 -11.97
N ALA A 82 10.46 13.76 -12.20
CA ALA A 82 9.65 13.16 -11.14
C ALA A 82 9.53 11.64 -11.25
N ILE A 83 9.60 10.94 -10.12
CA ILE A 83 9.27 9.51 -10.01
C ILE A 83 7.97 9.38 -9.22
N ILE A 84 7.03 8.59 -9.75
CA ILE A 84 5.78 8.23 -9.08
C ILE A 84 5.75 6.74 -8.78
N VAL A 85 5.44 6.40 -7.53
CA VAL A 85 5.33 5.03 -7.05
C VAL A 85 3.98 4.80 -6.35
N PHE A 86 3.63 3.52 -6.11
CA PHE A 86 2.54 3.13 -5.22
C PHE A 86 3.11 2.33 -4.04
N GLY A 87 3.04 2.94 -2.85
CA GLY A 87 3.78 2.49 -1.67
C GLY A 87 5.29 2.68 -1.81
N ASP A 88 5.94 3.19 -0.81
CA ASP A 88 7.37 3.52 -0.80
C ASP A 88 8.27 2.40 -0.25
N CYS A 89 7.70 1.40 0.43
CA CYS A 89 8.43 0.36 1.12
C CYS A 89 8.91 -0.82 0.24
N ARG A 90 8.51 -0.90 -1.05
CA ARG A 90 8.98 -1.97 -1.95
C ARG A 90 10.45 -1.77 -2.31
N ILE A 91 11.21 -2.86 -2.47
CA ILE A 91 12.66 -2.81 -2.70
C ILE A 91 13.05 -1.86 -3.86
N TYR A 92 12.37 -1.94 -5.00
CA TYR A 92 12.64 -1.08 -6.16
C TYR A 92 12.28 0.39 -5.89
N HIS A 93 11.26 0.63 -5.07
CA HIS A 93 10.84 1.98 -4.68
C HIS A 93 11.78 2.60 -3.65
N LYS A 94 12.31 1.82 -2.71
CA LYS A 94 13.36 2.27 -1.77
C LYS A 94 14.64 2.68 -2.53
N ILE A 95 15.04 1.90 -3.54
CA ILE A 95 16.17 2.26 -4.41
C ILE A 95 15.89 3.57 -5.15
N ALA A 96 14.69 3.71 -5.73
CA ALA A 96 14.32 4.93 -6.44
C ALA A 96 14.26 6.15 -5.52
N LYS A 97 13.78 5.99 -4.27
CA LYS A 97 13.80 7.04 -3.25
C LYS A 97 15.22 7.47 -2.91
N SER A 98 16.14 6.52 -2.68
CA SER A 98 17.54 6.82 -2.39
C SER A 98 18.21 7.60 -3.55
N ILE A 99 17.88 7.28 -4.80
CA ILE A 99 18.39 8.02 -5.97
C ILE A 99 17.79 9.44 -6.00
N ALA A 100 16.50 9.58 -5.71
CA ALA A 100 15.85 10.90 -5.67
C ALA A 100 16.43 11.76 -4.54
N ASP A 101 16.67 11.20 -3.36
CA ASP A 101 17.27 11.92 -2.23
C ASP A 101 18.69 12.45 -2.53
N SER A 102 19.39 11.79 -3.45
CA SER A 102 20.73 12.19 -3.88
C SER A 102 20.72 13.19 -5.05
N ASN A 103 19.54 13.49 -5.62
CA ASN A 103 19.40 14.36 -6.79
C ASN A 103 18.36 15.46 -6.54
N PRO A 104 18.77 16.71 -6.27
CA PRO A 104 17.83 17.80 -5.96
C PRO A 104 16.89 18.18 -7.11
N ASN A 105 17.20 17.77 -8.34
CA ASN A 105 16.36 18.01 -9.50
C ASN A 105 15.34 16.91 -9.76
N LEU A 106 15.27 15.88 -8.92
CA LEU A 106 14.40 14.72 -9.06
C LEU A 106 13.43 14.63 -7.88
N SER A 107 12.17 14.87 -8.12
CA SER A 107 11.13 14.75 -7.09
C SER A 107 10.60 13.31 -6.98
N PHE A 108 10.23 12.91 -5.76
CA PHE A 108 9.68 11.59 -5.49
C PHE A 108 8.25 11.70 -4.96
N TRP A 109 7.31 11.03 -5.61
CA TRP A 109 5.89 11.12 -5.31
C TRP A 109 5.30 9.75 -5.05
N VAL A 110 4.48 9.66 -4.02
CA VAL A 110 3.95 8.38 -3.55
C VAL A 110 2.43 8.41 -3.52
N PHE A 111 1.83 7.47 -4.23
CA PHE A 111 0.44 7.08 -4.01
C PHE A 111 0.35 5.96 -2.99
N GLU A 112 -0.69 5.97 -2.17
CA GLU A 112 -1.03 4.88 -1.25
C GLU A 112 -2.55 4.76 -1.15
N GLU A 113 -3.04 3.62 -0.64
CA GLU A 113 -4.46 3.46 -0.36
C GLU A 113 -4.94 4.53 0.62
N GLY A 114 -6.06 5.17 0.29
CA GLY A 114 -6.61 6.24 1.13
C GLY A 114 -7.07 5.74 2.50
N TYR A 115 -6.99 6.61 3.50
CA TYR A 115 -7.53 6.34 4.84
C TYR A 115 -9.06 6.25 4.83
N LEU A 116 -9.72 6.98 3.93
CA LEU A 116 -11.17 6.94 3.73
C LEU A 116 -11.49 6.12 2.46
N ARG A 117 -11.75 4.84 2.62
CA ARG A 117 -12.06 3.92 1.52
C ARG A 117 -13.56 3.86 1.24
N PRO A 118 -13.97 3.64 -0.01
CA PRO A 118 -13.19 3.30 -1.22
C PRO A 118 -12.88 4.49 -2.14
N HIS A 119 -13.20 5.73 -1.80
CA HIS A 119 -13.22 6.86 -2.74
C HIS A 119 -11.98 7.75 -2.71
N TYR A 120 -11.13 7.59 -1.71
CA TYR A 120 -9.97 8.43 -1.52
C TYR A 120 -8.69 7.63 -1.69
N ILE A 121 -7.68 8.30 -2.22
CA ILE A 121 -6.33 7.80 -2.35
C ILE A 121 -5.39 8.84 -1.73
N THR A 122 -4.38 8.37 -1.02
CA THR A 122 -3.33 9.23 -0.49
C THR A 122 -2.34 9.55 -1.60
N PHE A 123 -1.89 10.80 -1.68
CA PHE A 123 -0.84 11.24 -2.59
C PHE A 123 0.02 12.28 -1.89
N GLU A 124 1.27 11.95 -1.67
CA GLU A 124 2.23 12.78 -0.92
C GLU A 124 3.59 12.83 -1.63
N LYS A 125 4.36 13.86 -1.30
CA LYS A 125 5.74 14.01 -1.73
C LYS A 125 6.67 13.38 -0.70
N ASP A 126 7.71 12.71 -1.19
CA ASP A 126 8.82 12.12 -0.43
C ASP A 126 8.49 10.91 0.45
N GLY A 127 7.25 10.61 0.76
CA GLY A 127 6.87 9.43 1.54
C GLY A 127 5.43 9.46 1.99
N VAL A 128 4.94 8.31 2.46
CA VAL A 128 3.58 8.13 3.00
C VAL A 128 3.62 7.38 4.32
N ASN A 129 2.52 7.32 5.05
CA ASN A 129 2.40 6.61 6.32
C ASN A 129 3.44 7.09 7.36
N GLY A 130 4.31 6.22 7.84
CA GLY A 130 5.37 6.57 8.79
C GLY A 130 6.44 7.51 8.22
N PHE A 131 6.57 7.59 6.89
CA PHE A 131 7.47 8.50 6.19
C PHE A 131 6.78 9.77 5.70
N SER A 132 5.50 9.96 6.02
CA SER A 132 4.74 11.16 5.68
C SER A 132 5.39 12.41 6.29
N LEU A 133 5.48 13.47 5.48
CA LEU A 133 5.95 14.79 5.91
C LEU A 133 4.83 15.67 6.49
N LEU A 134 3.62 15.12 6.66
CA LEU A 134 2.53 15.84 7.32
C LEU A 134 2.95 16.24 8.73
N PRO A 135 2.68 17.49 9.14
CA PRO A 135 3.00 17.96 10.47
C PRO A 135 2.44 17.05 11.57
N LYS A 136 3.25 16.75 12.58
CA LYS A 136 2.85 15.92 13.73
C LYS A 136 2.42 16.77 14.93
N ASN A 137 2.46 18.10 14.80
CA ASN A 137 2.06 19.03 15.84
C ASN A 137 0.54 19.20 15.82
N HIS A 138 -0.09 19.08 16.98
CA HIS A 138 -1.53 19.26 17.20
C HIS A 138 -2.01 20.66 16.76
N ASP A 139 -1.28 21.70 17.11
CA ASP A 139 -1.64 23.11 16.85
C ASP A 139 -1.82 23.40 15.35
N PHE A 140 -1.10 22.66 14.49
CA PHE A 140 -1.27 22.78 13.04
C PHE A 140 -2.69 22.40 12.61
N TYR A 141 -3.27 21.37 13.24
CA TYR A 141 -4.58 20.84 12.86
C TYR A 141 -5.75 21.60 13.48
N GLU A 142 -5.56 22.26 14.60
CA GLU A 142 -6.59 23.11 15.23
C GLU A 142 -7.02 24.27 14.34
N ASN A 143 -6.10 24.79 13.54
CA ASN A 143 -6.34 25.94 12.67
C ASN A 143 -6.77 25.57 11.23
N ILE A 144 -6.87 24.27 10.93
CA ILE A 144 -7.35 23.83 9.62
C ILE A 144 -8.88 23.78 9.63
N GLY A 145 -9.49 24.61 8.80
CA GLY A 145 -10.94 24.56 8.57
C GLY A 145 -11.39 23.18 8.10
N ILE A 146 -12.45 22.66 8.69
CA ILE A 146 -13.04 21.37 8.30
C ILE A 146 -13.59 21.48 6.89
N THR A 147 -12.94 20.85 5.95
CA THR A 147 -13.48 20.68 4.59
C THR A 147 -14.54 19.59 4.63
N SER A 148 -15.74 19.87 4.14
CA SER A 148 -16.80 18.85 4.07
C SER A 148 -16.32 17.69 3.19
N ILE A 149 -16.26 16.50 3.78
CA ILE A 149 -15.98 15.27 3.04
C ILE A 149 -17.25 14.91 2.27
N ASP A 150 -17.13 14.84 0.95
CA ASP A 150 -18.23 14.41 0.11
C ASP A 150 -18.56 12.94 0.41
N LYS A 151 -19.70 12.71 1.07
CA LYS A 151 -20.19 11.37 1.40
C LYS A 151 -20.80 10.75 0.15
N SER A 152 -19.98 10.50 -0.87
CA SER A 152 -20.47 9.78 -2.04
C SER A 152 -20.84 8.35 -1.64
N ASN A 153 -22.07 7.95 -1.88
CA ASN A 153 -22.58 6.58 -1.71
C ASN A 153 -21.97 5.66 -2.80
N GLY A 154 -20.66 5.50 -2.78
CA GLY A 154 -19.96 4.70 -3.76
C GLY A 154 -20.19 3.21 -3.57
N LYS A 155 -20.53 2.56 -4.67
CA LYS A 155 -20.63 1.10 -4.70
C LYS A 155 -19.24 0.50 -4.44
N SER A 156 -19.17 -0.50 -3.57
CA SER A 156 -17.95 -1.26 -3.33
C SER A 156 -17.39 -1.84 -4.64
N HIS A 157 -16.14 -1.52 -4.97
CA HIS A 157 -15.44 -2.09 -6.12
C HIS A 157 -14.77 -3.44 -5.82
N TYR A 158 -15.22 -4.15 -4.79
CA TYR A 158 -14.65 -5.40 -4.32
C TYR A 158 -14.46 -6.44 -5.42
N TYR A 159 -15.49 -6.67 -6.24
CA TYR A 159 -15.40 -7.62 -7.36
C TYR A 159 -14.40 -7.18 -8.44
N SER A 160 -14.31 -5.90 -8.72
CA SER A 160 -13.32 -5.36 -9.66
C SER A 160 -11.91 -5.56 -9.13
N MET A 161 -11.69 -5.37 -7.83
CA MET A 161 -10.41 -5.60 -7.18
C MET A 161 -10.00 -7.08 -7.25
N ILE A 162 -10.91 -8.01 -6.98
CA ILE A 162 -10.64 -9.46 -7.12
C ILE A 162 -10.27 -9.78 -8.58
N ARG A 163 -11.06 -9.32 -9.54
CA ARG A 163 -10.80 -9.56 -10.97
C ARG A 163 -9.43 -9.04 -11.38
N TYR A 164 -9.08 -7.82 -11.00
CA TYR A 164 -7.77 -7.26 -11.31
C TYR A 164 -6.63 -8.04 -10.64
N SER A 165 -6.81 -8.49 -9.40
CA SER A 165 -5.84 -9.31 -8.70
C SER A 165 -5.61 -10.63 -9.40
N VAL A 166 -6.66 -11.34 -9.79
CA VAL A 166 -6.57 -12.60 -10.53
C VAL A 166 -5.81 -12.40 -11.85
N ILE A 167 -6.19 -11.39 -12.63
CA ILE A 167 -5.51 -11.05 -13.90
C ILE A 167 -4.04 -10.72 -13.66
N TYR A 168 -3.73 -9.91 -12.67
CA TYR A 168 -2.36 -9.51 -12.35
C TYR A 168 -1.47 -10.73 -12.06
N TYR A 169 -1.92 -11.64 -11.20
CA TYR A 169 -1.16 -12.83 -10.86
C TYR A 169 -1.05 -13.83 -12.01
N ILE A 170 -2.09 -13.98 -12.84
CA ILE A 170 -2.02 -14.80 -14.06
C ILE A 170 -0.92 -14.28 -14.99
N PHE A 171 -0.89 -12.98 -15.29
CA PHE A 171 0.13 -12.42 -16.18
C PHE A 171 1.52 -12.37 -15.54
N MET A 172 1.62 -12.21 -14.23
CA MET A 172 2.88 -12.36 -13.51
C MET A 172 3.46 -13.77 -13.69
N LEU A 173 2.60 -14.82 -13.67
CA LEU A 173 2.99 -16.19 -13.92
C LEU A 173 3.37 -16.43 -15.39
N LEU A 174 2.51 -16.05 -16.32
CA LEU A 174 2.73 -16.26 -17.76
C LEU A 174 4.05 -15.63 -18.23
N LYS A 175 4.42 -14.48 -17.64
CA LYS A 175 5.65 -13.77 -17.97
C LYS A 175 6.80 -14.02 -16.99
N LYS A 176 6.71 -15.07 -16.16
CA LYS A 176 7.73 -15.41 -15.16
C LYS A 176 9.13 -15.58 -15.77
N TYR A 177 9.23 -16.20 -16.94
CA TYR A 177 10.52 -16.38 -17.61
C TYR A 177 11.15 -15.04 -18.02
N LYS A 178 10.35 -14.10 -18.53
CA LYS A 178 10.82 -12.75 -18.88
C LYS A 178 11.34 -12.00 -17.66
N TYR A 179 10.62 -12.11 -16.52
CA TYR A 179 10.92 -11.40 -15.27
C TYR A 179 11.47 -12.35 -14.20
N SER A 180 12.36 -13.28 -14.59
CA SER A 180 12.88 -14.31 -13.69
C SER A 180 13.61 -13.78 -12.47
N ASN A 181 14.19 -12.58 -12.57
CA ASN A 181 14.93 -11.91 -11.51
C ASN A 181 14.09 -10.94 -10.66
N TYR A 182 12.77 -10.85 -10.90
CA TYR A 182 11.91 -9.95 -10.14
C TYR A 182 11.75 -10.43 -8.70
N ILE A 183 12.03 -9.53 -7.76
CA ILE A 183 11.81 -9.77 -6.34
C ILE A 183 10.46 -9.18 -5.94
N HIS A 184 9.51 -10.08 -5.63
CA HIS A 184 8.20 -9.66 -5.13
C HIS A 184 8.32 -9.16 -3.69
N HIS A 185 7.61 -8.08 -3.35
CA HIS A 185 7.61 -7.49 -2.01
C HIS A 185 7.07 -8.44 -0.90
N ARG A 186 6.30 -9.46 -1.27
CA ARG A 186 5.85 -10.52 -0.36
C ARG A 186 6.63 -11.79 -0.64
N LYS A 187 7.29 -12.35 0.37
CA LYS A 187 8.09 -13.58 0.30
C LYS A 187 7.21 -14.83 0.20
N THR A 188 6.34 -14.93 -0.81
CA THR A 188 5.40 -16.05 -0.88
C THR A 188 5.33 -16.64 -2.29
N SER A 189 5.37 -17.97 -2.36
CA SER A 189 5.13 -18.69 -3.62
C SER A 189 3.63 -18.67 -3.97
N LEU A 190 3.29 -18.89 -5.21
CA LEU A 190 1.91 -18.90 -5.70
C LEU A 190 1.08 -20.03 -5.06
N SER A 191 1.70 -21.19 -4.82
CA SER A 191 1.07 -22.31 -4.09
C SER A 191 0.73 -21.93 -2.67
N PHE A 192 1.57 -21.14 -2.02
CA PHE A 192 1.32 -20.59 -0.70
C PHE A 192 0.10 -19.64 -0.70
N TYR A 193 -0.04 -18.79 -1.71
CA TYR A 193 -1.24 -17.93 -1.84
C TYR A 193 -2.51 -18.73 -2.03
N ALA A 194 -2.52 -19.72 -2.92
CA ALA A 194 -3.70 -20.55 -3.18
C ALA A 194 -4.14 -21.29 -1.90
N SER A 195 -3.20 -21.89 -1.15
CA SER A 195 -3.51 -22.55 0.11
C SER A 195 -4.04 -21.59 1.19
N HIS A 196 -3.47 -20.38 1.28
CA HIS A 196 -3.95 -19.35 2.21
C HIS A 196 -5.36 -18.85 1.88
N TRP A 197 -5.70 -18.73 0.59
CA TRP A 197 -7.06 -18.38 0.20
C TRP A 197 -8.09 -19.43 0.62
N VAL A 198 -7.75 -20.71 0.45
CA VAL A 198 -8.62 -21.82 0.91
C VAL A 198 -8.76 -21.81 2.43
N LEU A 199 -7.65 -21.67 3.15
CA LEU A 199 -7.65 -21.57 4.61
C LEU A 199 -8.43 -20.34 5.11
N ALA A 200 -8.26 -19.19 4.48
CA ALA A 200 -9.00 -17.97 4.81
C ALA A 200 -10.51 -18.16 4.59
N LEU A 201 -10.91 -18.87 3.51
CA LEU A 201 -12.33 -19.21 3.29
C LEU A 201 -12.88 -20.10 4.41
N ILE A 202 -12.14 -21.15 4.79
CA ILE A 202 -12.54 -22.06 5.89
C ILE A 202 -12.64 -21.29 7.21
N ARG A 203 -11.65 -20.45 7.52
CA ARG A 203 -11.66 -19.60 8.72
C ARG A 203 -12.87 -18.66 8.71
N ARG A 204 -13.16 -18.03 7.58
CA ARG A 204 -14.33 -17.13 7.44
C ARG A 204 -15.65 -17.85 7.67
N LEU A 205 -15.77 -19.10 7.22
CA LEU A 205 -16.96 -19.91 7.48
C LEU A 205 -17.09 -20.27 8.96
N LYS A 206 -15.99 -20.69 9.60
CA LYS A 206 -15.96 -20.96 11.06
C LYS A 206 -16.27 -19.71 11.87
N SER A 207 -15.70 -18.57 11.50
CA SER A 207 -15.91 -17.29 12.16
C SER A 207 -17.37 -16.87 12.15
N LYS A 208 -18.08 -17.04 11.03
CA LYS A 208 -19.52 -16.78 10.93
C LYS A 208 -20.37 -17.61 11.91
N LEU A 209 -19.90 -18.78 12.32
CA LEU A 209 -20.59 -19.65 13.28
C LEU A 209 -20.26 -19.33 14.74
N ILE A 210 -19.01 -18.94 15.00
CA ILE A 210 -18.46 -18.78 16.35
C ILE A 210 -18.59 -17.33 16.85
N GLU A 211 -18.28 -16.34 15.99
CA GLU A 211 -18.26 -14.92 16.38
C GLU A 211 -19.59 -14.41 16.95
N PRO A 212 -20.77 -14.74 16.38
CA PRO A 212 -22.05 -14.26 16.93
C PRO A 212 -22.28 -14.71 18.37
N ARG A 213 -21.83 -15.92 18.72
CA ARG A 213 -21.93 -16.44 20.10
C ARG A 213 -20.99 -15.70 21.04
N LEU A 214 -19.74 -15.46 20.61
CA LEU A 214 -18.77 -14.71 21.39
C LEU A 214 -19.22 -13.26 21.61
N ILE A 215 -19.70 -12.61 20.55
CA ILE A 215 -20.22 -11.24 20.64
C ILE A 215 -21.41 -11.17 21.59
N LYS A 216 -22.35 -12.13 21.48
CA LYS A 216 -23.50 -12.22 22.40
C LYS A 216 -23.07 -12.39 23.87
N ASN A 217 -22.06 -13.22 24.12
CA ASN A 217 -21.53 -13.39 25.46
C ASN A 217 -20.86 -12.12 25.99
N VAL A 218 -20.17 -11.35 25.14
CA VAL A 218 -19.58 -10.07 25.50
C VAL A 218 -20.65 -9.03 25.85
N ILE A 219 -21.69 -8.92 25.00
CA ILE A 219 -22.80 -7.98 25.19
C ILE A 219 -23.62 -8.35 26.44
N ASN A 220 -23.88 -9.62 26.69
CA ASN A 220 -24.64 -10.07 27.86
C ASN A 220 -23.88 -9.86 29.20
N ASN A 221 -22.56 -9.63 29.14
CA ASN A 221 -21.76 -9.26 30.32
C ASN A 221 -21.62 -7.71 30.45
N GLU A 222 -22.74 -7.00 30.32
CA GLU A 222 -22.82 -5.52 30.22
C GLU A 222 -22.11 -4.74 31.35
N HIS A 223 -21.76 -5.40 32.45
CA HIS A 223 -21.11 -4.76 33.60
C HIS A 223 -19.59 -4.89 33.64
N LYS A 224 -18.98 -5.57 32.66
CA LYS A 224 -17.52 -5.74 32.62
C LYS A 224 -16.90 -4.90 31.50
N PRO A 225 -16.01 -3.97 31.83
CA PRO A 225 -15.30 -3.21 30.81
C PRO A 225 -14.44 -4.15 29.94
N PHE A 226 -14.34 -3.85 28.64
CA PHE A 226 -13.50 -4.62 27.74
C PHE A 226 -12.70 -3.71 26.84
N TYR A 227 -11.54 -4.20 26.45
CA TYR A 227 -10.64 -3.57 25.48
C TYR A 227 -10.63 -4.39 24.20
N ILE A 228 -10.65 -3.75 23.04
CA ILE A 228 -10.56 -4.41 21.74
C ILE A 228 -9.21 -4.11 21.11
N PHE A 229 -8.48 -5.17 20.76
CA PHE A 229 -7.25 -5.06 19.99
C PHE A 229 -7.42 -5.72 18.61
N PRO A 230 -7.73 -4.94 17.55
CA PRO A 230 -7.79 -5.45 16.19
C PRO A 230 -6.38 -5.67 15.65
N LEU A 231 -6.10 -6.89 15.16
CA LEU A 231 -4.82 -7.24 14.59
C LEU A 231 -4.70 -6.74 13.15
N GLN A 232 -3.50 -6.35 12.76
CA GLN A 232 -3.09 -6.11 11.37
C GLN A 232 -2.52 -7.41 10.77
N CYS A 233 -2.45 -7.48 9.42
CA CYS A 233 -1.71 -8.55 8.76
C CYS A 233 -0.23 -8.48 9.13
N ASN A 234 0.38 -9.64 9.49
CA ASN A 234 1.79 -9.67 9.86
C ASN A 234 2.74 -9.23 8.73
N GLN A 235 2.31 -9.36 7.47
CA GLN A 235 3.07 -8.93 6.28
C GLN A 235 2.76 -7.50 5.85
N ASP A 236 2.00 -6.74 6.62
CA ASP A 236 1.71 -5.34 6.33
C ASP A 236 2.95 -4.48 6.62
N PHE A 237 3.28 -3.58 5.70
CA PHE A 237 4.39 -2.64 5.89
C PHE A 237 4.17 -1.72 7.10
N GLN A 238 2.93 -1.48 7.52
CA GLN A 238 2.65 -0.76 8.77
C GLN A 238 3.29 -1.45 9.98
N ILE A 239 3.37 -2.78 9.97
CA ILE A 239 4.02 -3.55 11.03
C ILE A 239 5.52 -3.68 10.78
N GLN A 240 5.93 -3.98 9.55
CA GLN A 240 7.32 -4.33 9.25
C GLN A 240 8.25 -3.12 9.17
N GLU A 241 7.77 -1.99 8.64
CA GLU A 241 8.59 -0.81 8.35
C GLU A 241 8.25 0.39 9.26
N HIS A 242 6.99 0.52 9.65
CA HIS A 242 6.52 1.69 10.40
C HIS A 242 6.27 1.43 11.88
N SER A 243 6.35 0.17 12.33
CA SER A 243 6.21 -0.20 13.74
C SER A 243 7.58 -0.51 14.38
N PRO A 244 7.82 -0.10 15.62
CA PRO A 244 9.04 -0.46 16.34
C PRO A 244 9.15 -1.95 16.66
N TYR A 245 8.07 -2.71 16.52
CA TYR A 245 8.04 -4.14 16.87
C TYR A 245 8.33 -5.07 15.71
N HIS A 246 8.26 -4.62 14.47
CA HIS A 246 8.52 -5.37 13.23
C HIS A 246 7.82 -6.73 13.09
N SER A 247 6.97 -7.12 14.03
CA SER A 247 6.15 -8.33 13.97
C SER A 247 4.87 -8.21 14.77
N MET A 248 3.78 -8.81 14.27
CA MET A 248 2.50 -8.83 14.97
C MET A 248 2.58 -9.61 16.29
N LYS A 249 3.40 -10.68 16.34
CA LYS A 249 3.63 -11.47 17.55
C LYS A 249 4.19 -10.62 18.70
N SER A 250 5.21 -9.82 18.44
CA SER A 250 5.81 -8.93 19.44
C SER A 250 4.82 -7.87 19.91
N TYR A 251 3.99 -7.37 18.99
CA TYR A 251 2.95 -6.39 19.31
C TYR A 251 1.87 -6.99 20.24
N ILE A 252 1.37 -8.19 19.90
CA ILE A 252 0.39 -8.91 20.73
C ILE A 252 0.95 -9.14 22.14
N PHE A 253 2.19 -9.64 22.23
CA PHE A 253 2.83 -9.89 23.53
C PHE A 253 2.89 -8.61 24.38
N ARG A 254 3.29 -7.48 23.78
CA ARG A 254 3.34 -6.19 24.48
C ARG A 254 1.99 -5.73 24.99
N VAL A 255 0.94 -5.89 24.16
CA VAL A 255 -0.44 -5.52 24.54
C VAL A 255 -0.93 -6.42 25.68
N ILE A 256 -0.69 -7.72 25.62
CA ILE A 256 -1.07 -8.65 26.70
C ILE A 256 -0.35 -8.30 28.01
N CYS A 257 0.96 -8.05 27.97
CA CYS A 257 1.71 -7.63 29.16
C CYS A 257 1.18 -6.32 29.76
N SER A 258 0.95 -5.31 28.90
CA SER A 258 0.39 -4.04 29.35
C SER A 258 -1.01 -4.20 29.98
N PHE A 259 -1.87 -4.98 29.34
CA PHE A 259 -3.20 -5.29 29.86
C PHE A 259 -3.12 -6.00 31.21
N SER A 260 -2.27 -7.02 31.34
CA SER A 260 -2.10 -7.78 32.58
C SER A 260 -1.59 -6.94 33.75
N LEU A 261 -0.79 -5.90 33.47
CA LEU A 261 -0.20 -5.06 34.52
C LEU A 261 -1.09 -3.88 34.94
N PHE A 262 -1.91 -3.36 34.04
CA PHE A 262 -2.58 -2.07 34.26
C PHE A 262 -4.11 -2.10 34.12
N ALA A 263 -4.69 -3.18 33.59
CA ALA A 263 -6.12 -3.27 33.44
C ALA A 263 -6.81 -3.69 34.76
N ASP A 264 -8.05 -3.25 34.94
CA ASP A 264 -8.88 -3.71 36.05
C ASP A 264 -9.11 -5.21 36.00
N GLU A 265 -9.04 -5.91 37.15
CA GLU A 265 -9.23 -7.38 37.24
C GLU A 265 -10.56 -7.85 36.69
N LYS A 266 -11.58 -7.00 36.66
CA LYS A 266 -12.91 -7.30 36.12
C LYS A 266 -12.99 -7.10 34.60
N SER A 267 -11.97 -6.51 33.98
CA SER A 267 -11.94 -6.27 32.54
C SER A 267 -11.40 -7.45 31.74
N TYR A 268 -11.64 -7.47 30.45
CA TYR A 268 -11.04 -8.45 29.55
C TYR A 268 -10.58 -7.85 28.23
N LEU A 269 -9.59 -8.51 27.62
CA LEU A 269 -9.01 -8.12 26.33
C LEU A 269 -9.56 -9.01 25.23
N LEU A 270 -10.20 -8.38 24.25
CA LEU A 270 -10.67 -9.03 23.02
C LEU A 270 -9.64 -8.81 21.91
N ILE A 271 -9.00 -9.89 21.47
CA ILE A 271 -8.06 -9.83 20.35
C ILE A 271 -8.81 -10.29 19.10
N LYS A 272 -8.97 -9.39 18.13
CA LYS A 272 -9.67 -9.67 16.89
C LYS A 272 -8.70 -9.91 15.74
N HIS A 273 -8.76 -11.11 15.14
CA HIS A 273 -7.97 -11.43 13.95
C HIS A 273 -8.29 -10.53 12.76
N HIS A 274 -7.27 -10.28 11.94
CA HIS A 274 -7.49 -9.64 10.64
C HIS A 274 -8.21 -10.62 9.71
N PRO A 275 -9.21 -10.17 8.91
CA PRO A 275 -10.01 -11.06 8.04
C PRO A 275 -9.20 -11.81 6.98
N MET A 276 -7.98 -11.39 6.70
CA MET A 276 -7.09 -12.00 5.70
C MET A 276 -5.98 -12.87 6.28
N ASP A 277 -5.90 -13.04 7.61
CA ASP A 277 -4.92 -13.92 8.28
C ASP A 277 -5.45 -15.34 8.48
#